data_5193eceae5b79223a90b700320f2a6b9
#
_entry.id   5193eceae5b79223a90b700320f2a6b9
#
_cell.length_a   1.000
_cell.length_b   1.000
_cell.length_c   1.000
_cell.angle_alpha   90.00
_cell.angle_beta   90.00
_cell.angle_gamma   90.00
#
_symmetry.space_group_name_H-M   'P 1'
#
loop_
_entity.id
_entity.type
_entity.pdbx_description
1 polymer ?
#
loop_
_entity_poly.entity_id
_entity_poly.type
_entity_poly.pdbx_seq_one_letter_code
_entity_poly.pdbx_strand_id
1 'polypeptide(L)'
;MWQAARLMMDARVGAVLVVSEGRLVGIFTERDAVYRVMAAQRDPRATPLAEVMTPRPKTLAPEASFGRALLLMHEKGFRHVPVVEAGRLVGVVSARHALDPELEEFAAEARRREHLRRRV
;
A
#
# COMPACT_ATOMS: atom_id res chain seq x y z
N MET A 1 1.63 4.01 -16.84
CA MET A 1 0.70 3.92 -15.71
C MET A 1 -0.66 3.30 -16.09
N TRP A 2 -0.99 3.22 -17.37
CA TRP A 2 -2.27 2.63 -17.81
C TRP A 2 -2.49 1.21 -17.29
N GLN A 3 -1.46 0.37 -17.40
CA GLN A 3 -1.55 -1.01 -16.92
C GLN A 3 -1.77 -1.10 -15.41
N ALA A 4 -1.16 -0.19 -14.65
CA ALA A 4 -1.35 -0.14 -13.21
C ALA A 4 -2.81 0.20 -12.87
N ALA A 5 -3.38 1.18 -13.56
CA ALA A 5 -4.77 1.55 -13.37
C ALA A 5 -5.73 0.39 -13.71
N ARG A 6 -5.44 -0.34 -14.79
CA ARG A 6 -6.23 -1.51 -15.15
C ARG A 6 -6.15 -2.59 -14.10
N LEU A 7 -4.96 -2.82 -13.57
CA LEU A 7 -4.77 -3.81 -12.51
C LEU A 7 -5.58 -3.43 -11.27
N MET A 8 -5.57 -2.15 -10.90
CA MET A 8 -6.34 -1.66 -9.76
C MET A 8 -7.85 -1.89 -9.95
N MET A 9 -8.34 -1.63 -11.15
CA MET A 9 -9.74 -1.85 -11.49
C MET A 9 -10.10 -3.32 -11.45
N ASP A 10 -9.28 -4.16 -12.07
CA ASP A 10 -9.56 -5.59 -12.17
C ASP A 10 -9.49 -6.28 -10.82
N ALA A 11 -8.53 -5.89 -9.98
CA ALA A 11 -8.36 -6.45 -8.63
C ALA A 11 -9.19 -5.74 -7.57
N ARG A 12 -9.85 -4.63 -7.92
CA ARG A 12 -10.67 -3.83 -7.00
C ARG A 12 -9.87 -3.34 -5.80
N VAL A 13 -8.66 -2.85 -6.07
CA VAL A 13 -7.78 -2.32 -5.03
C VAL A 13 -7.48 -0.86 -5.30
N GLY A 14 -7.16 -0.12 -4.23
CA GLY A 14 -6.90 1.31 -4.32
C GLY A 14 -5.44 1.67 -4.49
N ALA A 15 -4.57 0.69 -4.56
CA ALA A 15 -3.13 0.93 -4.71
C ALA A 15 -2.45 -0.28 -5.30
N VAL A 16 -1.33 -0.01 -6.00
CA VAL A 16 -0.42 -1.06 -6.45
C VAL A 16 0.98 -0.69 -5.98
N LEU A 17 1.75 -1.70 -5.63
CA LEU A 17 3.13 -1.52 -5.20
C LEU A 17 4.04 -1.73 -6.39
N VAL A 18 5.04 -0.87 -6.51
CA VAL A 18 5.98 -0.92 -7.61
C VAL A 18 7.27 -1.53 -7.09
N VAL A 19 7.66 -2.65 -7.69
CA VAL A 19 8.80 -3.45 -7.24
C VAL A 19 9.79 -3.57 -8.38
N SER A 20 11.07 -3.43 -8.08
CA SER A 20 12.15 -3.64 -9.03
C SER A 20 13.16 -4.56 -8.38
N GLU A 21 13.46 -5.67 -9.04
CA GLU A 21 14.40 -6.67 -8.53
C GLU A 21 14.09 -7.13 -7.11
N GLY A 22 12.79 -7.33 -6.84
CA GLY A 22 12.32 -7.80 -5.53
C GLY A 22 12.24 -6.73 -4.45
N ARG A 23 12.65 -5.51 -4.75
CA ARG A 23 12.63 -4.42 -3.79
C ARG A 23 11.53 -3.44 -4.09
N LEU A 24 10.90 -2.93 -3.04
CA LEU A 24 9.87 -1.92 -3.17
C LEU A 24 10.50 -0.58 -3.56
N VAL A 25 10.06 -0.02 -4.68
CA VAL A 25 10.58 1.27 -5.17
C VAL A 25 9.54 2.38 -5.16
N GLY A 26 8.25 2.03 -5.08
CA GLY A 26 7.22 3.05 -5.06
C GLY A 26 5.85 2.47 -4.78
N ILE A 27 4.87 3.37 -4.65
CA ILE A 27 3.47 3.01 -4.54
C ILE A 27 2.68 3.94 -5.45
N PHE A 28 1.72 3.38 -6.17
CA PHE A 28 0.82 4.15 -7.02
C PHE A 28 -0.61 3.93 -6.54
N THR A 29 -1.30 5.03 -6.20
CA THR A 29 -2.63 4.97 -5.60
C THR A 29 -3.67 5.63 -6.49
N GLU A 30 -4.94 5.43 -6.16
CA GLU A 30 -6.04 6.15 -6.82
C GLU A 30 -5.82 7.66 -6.75
N ARG A 31 -5.30 8.14 -5.63
CA ARG A 31 -5.01 9.56 -5.45
C ARG A 31 -3.95 10.03 -6.43
N ASP A 32 -2.90 9.23 -6.62
CA ASP A 32 -1.87 9.54 -7.62
C ASP A 32 -2.48 9.60 -9.03
N ALA A 33 -3.38 8.68 -9.35
CA ALA A 33 -4.02 8.65 -10.66
C ALA A 33 -4.83 9.92 -10.90
N VAL A 34 -5.56 10.38 -9.89
CA VAL A 34 -6.39 11.58 -10.00
C VAL A 34 -5.52 12.84 -10.07
N TYR A 35 -4.60 13.01 -9.13
CA TYR A 35 -3.87 14.27 -8.99
C TYR A 35 -2.66 14.39 -9.88
N ARG A 36 -1.95 13.30 -10.11
CA ARG A 36 -0.70 13.34 -10.87
C ARG A 36 -0.85 12.98 -12.34
N VAL A 37 -1.97 12.37 -12.70
CA VAL A 37 -2.24 11.98 -14.08
C VAL A 37 -3.42 12.76 -14.63
N MET A 38 -4.61 12.55 -14.08
CA MET A 38 -5.83 13.15 -14.60
C MET A 38 -5.84 14.66 -14.46
N ALA A 39 -5.65 15.18 -13.25
CA ALA A 39 -5.66 16.63 -13.00
C ALA A 39 -4.48 17.33 -13.65
N ALA A 40 -3.35 16.64 -13.82
CA ALA A 40 -2.16 17.17 -14.47
C ALA A 40 -2.23 17.05 -16.00
N GLN A 41 -3.31 16.51 -16.54
CA GLN A 41 -3.56 16.35 -17.98
C GLN A 41 -2.48 15.51 -18.68
N ARG A 42 -1.99 14.49 -17.98
CA ARG A 42 -1.03 13.58 -18.58
C ARG A 42 -1.75 12.44 -19.29
N ASP A 43 -1.13 11.92 -20.33
CA ASP A 43 -1.68 10.77 -21.05
C ASP A 43 -1.35 9.50 -20.29
N PRO A 44 -2.36 8.75 -19.80
CA PRO A 44 -2.11 7.52 -19.03
C PRO A 44 -1.31 6.47 -19.79
N ARG A 45 -1.48 6.41 -21.10
CA ARG A 45 -0.80 5.39 -21.90
C ARG A 45 0.63 5.74 -22.21
N ALA A 46 0.96 7.04 -22.22
CA ALA A 46 2.30 7.50 -22.52
C ALA A 46 3.12 7.84 -21.28
N THR A 47 2.52 7.78 -20.10
CA THR A 47 3.20 8.19 -18.86
C THR A 47 3.77 6.96 -18.14
N PRO A 48 5.11 6.91 -17.96
CA PRO A 48 5.72 5.85 -17.15
C PRO A 48 5.27 5.93 -15.70
N LEU A 49 5.08 4.77 -15.09
CA LEU A 49 4.63 4.70 -13.70
C LEU A 49 5.61 5.42 -12.75
N ALA A 50 6.90 5.32 -13.02
CA ALA A 50 7.93 5.93 -12.19
C ALA A 50 7.80 7.45 -12.07
N GLU A 51 7.17 8.11 -13.06
CA GLU A 51 7.00 9.57 -13.04
C GLU A 51 5.84 10.04 -12.18
N VAL A 52 4.91 9.14 -11.87
CA VAL A 52 3.67 9.52 -11.17
C VAL A 52 3.43 8.74 -9.89
N MET A 53 4.23 7.72 -9.62
CA MET A 53 4.14 7.00 -8.36
C MET A 53 4.76 7.82 -7.22
N THR A 54 4.44 7.43 -5.99
CA THR A 54 5.13 7.96 -4.81
C THR A 54 6.36 7.10 -4.58
N PRO A 55 7.58 7.67 -4.71
CA PRO A 55 8.79 6.89 -4.52
C PRO A 55 9.10 6.70 -3.04
N ARG A 56 9.82 5.63 -2.73
CA ARG A 56 10.28 5.33 -1.37
C ARG A 56 9.18 5.53 -0.33
N PRO A 57 8.07 4.78 -0.45
CA PRO A 57 6.98 4.93 0.50
C PRO A 57 7.41 4.55 1.91
N LYS A 58 6.74 5.10 2.91
CA LYS A 58 6.97 4.68 4.29
C LYS A 58 6.53 3.24 4.43
N THR A 59 7.32 2.45 5.15
CA THR A 59 7.08 1.02 5.31
C THR A 59 7.06 0.64 6.78
N LEU A 60 6.53 -0.55 7.06
CA LEU A 60 6.54 -1.12 8.39
C LEU A 60 7.18 -2.51 8.35
N ALA A 61 7.77 -2.91 9.46
CA ALA A 61 8.25 -4.27 9.62
C ALA A 61 7.07 -5.21 9.90
N PRO A 62 7.20 -6.50 9.58
CA PRO A 62 6.11 -7.46 9.84
C PRO A 62 5.70 -7.53 11.31
N GLU A 63 6.59 -7.21 12.22
CA GLU A 63 6.33 -7.24 13.66
C GLU A 63 5.53 -6.05 14.17
N ALA A 64 5.40 -5.01 13.36
CA ALA A 64 4.66 -3.82 13.77
C ALA A 64 3.18 -4.13 13.96
N SER A 65 2.56 -3.49 14.95
CA SER A 65 1.14 -3.68 15.22
C SER A 65 0.28 -2.99 14.16
N PHE A 66 -0.95 -3.48 14.01
CA PHE A 66 -1.92 -2.83 13.13
C PHE A 66 -2.21 -1.40 13.59
N GLY A 67 -2.25 -1.19 14.91
CA GLY A 67 -2.44 0.17 15.46
C GLY A 67 -1.35 1.13 15.03
N ARG A 68 -0.11 0.67 14.94
CA ARG A 68 0.99 1.50 14.44
C ARG A 68 0.79 1.85 12.98
N ALA A 69 0.29 0.91 12.18
CA ALA A 69 -0.02 1.17 10.78
C ALA A 69 -1.08 2.25 10.66
N LEU A 70 -2.15 2.17 11.46
CA LEU A 70 -3.20 3.17 11.46
C LEU A 70 -2.70 4.54 11.88
N LEU A 71 -1.83 4.58 12.88
CA LEU A 71 -1.25 5.84 13.34
C LEU A 71 -0.40 6.48 12.24
N LEU A 72 0.41 5.68 11.56
CA LEU A 72 1.23 6.17 10.46
C LEU A 72 0.38 6.72 9.33
N MET A 73 -0.72 6.05 8.99
CA MET A 73 -1.66 6.53 7.99
C MET A 73 -2.25 7.88 8.39
N HIS A 74 -2.64 8.00 9.64
CA HIS A 74 -3.22 9.25 10.15
C HIS A 74 -2.21 10.40 10.11
N GLU A 75 -1.00 10.16 10.57
CA GLU A 75 0.03 11.20 10.63
C GLU A 75 0.48 11.66 9.26
N LYS A 76 0.59 10.75 8.30
CA LYS A 76 1.14 11.07 6.98
C LYS A 76 0.08 11.29 5.92
N GLY A 77 -1.18 11.01 6.22
CA GLY A 77 -2.29 11.24 5.29
C GLY A 77 -2.41 10.22 4.17
N PHE A 78 -1.78 9.06 4.28
CA PHE A 78 -1.97 8.01 3.28
C PHE A 78 -2.77 6.84 3.85
N ARG A 79 -3.29 6.02 2.93
CA ARG A 79 -4.26 4.98 3.25
C ARG A 79 -3.70 3.57 3.10
N HIS A 80 -2.46 3.44 2.68
CA HIS A 80 -1.81 2.16 2.42
C HIS A 80 -0.39 2.22 2.93
N VAL A 81 0.03 1.19 3.66
CA VAL A 81 1.39 1.11 4.18
C VAL A 81 1.98 -0.25 3.80
N PRO A 82 3.04 -0.26 2.99
CA PRO A 82 3.72 -1.51 2.66
C PRO A 82 4.43 -2.10 3.87
N VAL A 83 4.43 -3.42 3.94
CA VAL A 83 5.17 -4.16 4.97
C VAL A 83 6.38 -4.79 4.30
N VAL A 84 7.56 -4.50 4.84
CA VAL A 84 8.83 -4.91 4.25
C VAL A 84 9.68 -5.64 5.28
N GLU A 85 10.31 -6.72 4.86
CA GLU A 85 11.24 -7.47 5.69
C GLU A 85 12.55 -7.64 4.92
N ALA A 86 13.64 -7.19 5.50
CA ALA A 86 14.97 -7.26 4.87
C ALA A 86 14.99 -6.62 3.47
N GLY A 87 14.27 -5.52 3.31
CA GLY A 87 14.19 -4.80 2.04
C GLY A 87 13.22 -5.39 1.03
N ARG A 88 12.60 -6.53 1.35
CA ARG A 88 11.66 -7.19 0.45
C ARG A 88 10.22 -6.97 0.88
N LEU A 89 9.37 -6.75 -0.11
CA LEU A 89 7.94 -6.58 0.14
C LEU A 89 7.31 -7.90 0.57
N VAL A 90 6.57 -7.88 1.69
CA VAL A 90 5.83 -9.05 2.17
C VAL A 90 4.33 -8.81 2.27
N GLY A 91 3.87 -7.57 2.18
CA GLY A 91 2.44 -7.30 2.21
C GLY A 91 2.13 -5.82 2.22
N VAL A 92 0.85 -5.49 2.37
CA VAL A 92 0.39 -4.11 2.46
C VAL A 92 -0.79 -4.04 3.43
N VAL A 93 -0.82 -2.99 4.26
CA VAL A 93 -1.95 -2.70 5.15
C VAL A 93 -2.72 -1.54 4.57
N SER A 94 -4.05 -1.67 4.47
CA SER A 94 -4.92 -0.63 3.95
C SER A 94 -5.82 -0.10 5.06
N ALA A 95 -6.18 1.18 4.98
CA ALA A 95 -7.08 1.80 5.96
C ALA A 95 -8.44 1.09 6.01
N ARG A 96 -8.91 0.54 4.90
CA ARG A 96 -10.20 -0.15 4.88
C ARG A 96 -10.19 -1.45 5.70
N HIS A 97 -9.02 -2.00 6.01
CA HIS A 97 -8.92 -3.17 6.87
C HIS A 97 -9.43 -2.89 8.28
N ALA A 98 -9.38 -1.64 8.71
CA ALA A 98 -9.85 -1.26 10.04
C ALA A 98 -11.36 -1.45 10.21
N LEU A 99 -12.10 -1.52 9.10
CA LEU A 99 -13.54 -1.66 9.09
C LEU A 99 -13.99 -3.11 8.89
N ASP A 100 -13.05 -4.03 8.77
CA ASP A 100 -13.33 -5.44 8.52
C ASP A 100 -13.35 -6.20 9.86
N PRO A 101 -14.51 -6.70 10.31
CA PRO A 101 -14.57 -7.43 11.57
C PRO A 101 -13.70 -8.68 11.62
N GLU A 102 -13.60 -9.41 10.50
CA GLU A 102 -12.77 -10.61 10.44
C GLU A 102 -11.30 -10.26 10.62
N LEU A 103 -10.86 -9.20 9.98
CA LEU A 103 -9.49 -8.75 10.12
C LEU A 103 -9.21 -8.24 11.53
N GLU A 104 -10.19 -7.61 12.14
CA GLU A 104 -10.06 -7.13 13.52
C GLU A 104 -9.86 -8.31 14.48
N GLU A 105 -10.62 -9.37 14.31
CA GLU A 105 -10.44 -10.58 15.10
C GLU A 105 -9.06 -11.19 14.85
N PHE A 106 -8.66 -11.26 13.61
CA PHE A 106 -7.35 -11.77 13.22
C PHE A 106 -6.23 -10.96 13.86
N ALA A 107 -6.33 -9.64 13.80
CA ALA A 107 -5.33 -8.75 14.38
C ALA A 107 -5.24 -8.91 15.89
N ALA A 108 -6.40 -9.06 16.58
CA ALA A 108 -6.43 -9.27 18.02
C ALA A 108 -5.76 -10.61 18.38
N GLU A 109 -6.03 -11.64 17.63
CA GLU A 109 -5.42 -12.94 17.83
C GLU A 109 -3.92 -12.90 17.58
N ALA A 110 -3.50 -12.18 16.54
CA ALA A 110 -2.09 -12.01 16.22
C ALA A 110 -1.35 -11.33 17.37
N ARG A 111 -1.95 -10.31 17.97
CA ARG A 111 -1.36 -9.62 19.12
C ARG A 111 -1.23 -10.55 20.33
N ARG A 112 -2.21 -11.40 20.55
CA ARG A 112 -2.16 -12.35 21.67
C ARG A 112 -1.08 -13.39 21.48
N ARG A 113 -0.85 -13.81 20.25
CA ARG A 113 0.15 -14.84 19.93
C ARG A 113 1.56 -14.31 19.81
N GLU A 114 1.72 -13.01 19.72
CA GLU A 114 2.98 -12.31 19.62
C GLU A 114 3.82 -12.62 18.38
N HIS A 115 3.95 -13.87 18.02
CA HIS A 115 4.79 -14.29 16.91
C HIS A 115 4.08 -14.42 15.58
N LEU A 116 2.77 -14.16 15.55
CA LEU A 116 2.01 -14.29 14.34
C LEU A 116 2.34 -13.11 13.42
N ARG A 117 2.81 -13.42 12.23
CA ARG A 117 3.17 -12.40 11.28
C ARG A 117 1.97 -11.74 10.67
N ARG A 118 2.08 -10.44 10.42
CA ARG A 118 1.02 -9.67 9.84
C ARG A 118 0.78 -10.08 8.39
N ARG A 119 -0.48 -10.28 8.05
CA ARG A 119 -0.91 -10.54 6.68
C ARG A 119 -1.85 -9.44 6.25
N VAL A 120 -1.74 -9.04 5.02
CA VAL A 120 -2.54 -7.94 4.52
C VAL A 120 -3.03 -8.21 3.11
#